data_ef5bd76898011b5a1ef8e48f21171a1d
#
_entry.id   ef5bd76898011b5a1ef8e48f21171a1d
#
_cell.length_a   1.000
_cell.length_b   1.000
_cell.length_c   1.000
_cell.angle_alpha   90.00
_cell.angle_beta   90.00
_cell.angle_gamma   90.00
#
_symmetry.space_group_name_H-M   'P 1'
#
loop_
_entity.id
_entity.type
_entity.pdbx_description
1 polymer ?
#
loop_
_entity_poly.entity_id
_entity_poly.type
_entity_poly.pdbx_seq_one_letter_code
_entity_poly.pdbx_strand_id
1 'polypeptide(L)'
;MHQIDAYLQHVVVEKGLSVNTVAAYRRDLERFSGWLHDQGVSELAQVDPAMLGQFVTWLSSDQGLSATSVRRVVSSVRGLFRYAGAEGWIAVDPSEDLASPTVPLRLPKALSVEDTVAMVE
;
A
#
# COMPACT_ATOMS: atom_id res chain seq x y z
N MET A 1 -7.11 -14.90 -0.93
CA MET A 1 -6.00 -15.22 0.00
C MET A 1 -6.48 -14.94 1.42
N HIS A 2 -6.54 -15.98 2.25
CA HIS A 2 -7.10 -15.84 3.60
C HIS A 2 -6.24 -14.95 4.51
N GLN A 3 -4.95 -14.79 4.20
CA GLN A 3 -4.07 -13.89 4.94
C GLN A 3 -4.56 -12.45 4.87
N ILE A 4 -5.12 -12.04 3.74
CA ILE A 4 -5.69 -10.71 3.57
C ILE A 4 -6.93 -10.55 4.45
N ASP A 5 -7.78 -11.57 4.50
CA ASP A 5 -8.98 -11.52 5.35
C ASP A 5 -8.61 -11.38 6.82
N ALA A 6 -7.59 -12.12 7.27
CA ALA A 6 -7.12 -12.04 8.65
C ALA A 6 -6.61 -10.63 8.97
N TYR A 7 -5.84 -10.03 8.06
CA TYR A 7 -5.37 -8.67 8.24
C TYR A 7 -6.52 -7.66 8.33
N LEU A 8 -7.52 -7.81 7.45
CA LEU A 8 -8.66 -6.89 7.45
C LEU A 8 -9.46 -6.97 8.74
N GLN A 9 -9.62 -8.17 9.29
CA GLN A 9 -10.27 -8.33 10.59
C GLN A 9 -9.47 -7.66 11.70
N HIS A 10 -8.15 -7.80 11.65
CA HIS A 10 -7.26 -7.13 12.60
C HIS A 10 -7.42 -5.61 12.55
N VAL A 11 -7.47 -5.05 11.34
CA VAL A 11 -7.60 -3.60 11.15
C VAL A 11 -8.92 -3.09 11.73
N VAL A 12 -10.00 -3.84 11.52
CA VAL A 12 -11.31 -3.47 12.06
C VAL A 12 -11.29 -3.44 13.59
N VAL A 13 -10.72 -4.47 14.21
CA VAL A 13 -10.72 -4.62 15.67
C VAL A 13 -9.74 -3.65 16.33
N GLU A 14 -8.50 -3.58 15.82
CA GLU A 14 -7.43 -2.86 16.48
C GLU A 14 -7.44 -1.37 16.21
N LYS A 15 -7.83 -0.96 15.00
CA LYS A 15 -7.78 0.45 14.61
C LYS A 15 -9.14 1.11 14.58
N GLY A 16 -10.21 0.35 14.69
CA GLY A 16 -11.55 0.90 14.70
C GLY A 16 -11.90 1.71 13.47
N LEU A 17 -11.38 1.32 12.31
CA LEU A 17 -11.63 2.06 11.08
C LEU A 17 -13.09 1.99 10.66
N SER A 18 -13.55 3.02 9.96
CA SER A 18 -14.92 3.07 9.46
C SER A 18 -15.15 1.96 8.43
N VAL A 19 -16.43 1.62 8.24
CA VAL A 19 -16.83 0.62 7.25
C VAL A 19 -16.34 1.02 5.85
N ASN A 20 -16.43 2.29 5.51
CA ASN A 20 -16.00 2.77 4.19
C ASN A 20 -14.49 2.63 4.00
N THR A 21 -13.71 2.92 5.04
CA THR A 21 -12.25 2.79 4.97
C THR A 21 -11.84 1.32 4.82
N VAL A 22 -12.49 0.43 5.59
CA VAL A 22 -12.21 -1.01 5.51
C VAL A 22 -12.59 -1.53 4.12
N ALA A 23 -13.71 -1.07 3.55
CA ALA A 23 -14.10 -1.49 2.21
C ALA A 23 -13.08 -1.05 1.16
N ALA A 24 -12.52 0.16 1.31
CA ALA A 24 -11.49 0.63 0.40
C ALA A 24 -10.22 -0.22 0.50
N TYR A 25 -9.80 -0.53 1.72
CA TYR A 25 -8.64 -1.41 1.94
C TYR A 25 -8.87 -2.79 1.35
N ARG A 26 -10.08 -3.33 1.52
CA ARG A 26 -10.42 -4.63 0.95
C ARG A 26 -10.28 -4.62 -0.56
N ARG A 27 -10.81 -3.60 -1.23
CA ARG A 27 -10.69 -3.48 -2.69
C ARG A 27 -9.22 -3.39 -3.12
N ASP A 28 -8.43 -2.60 -2.39
CA ASP A 28 -7.00 -2.44 -2.71
C ASP A 28 -6.27 -3.76 -2.58
N LEU A 29 -6.54 -4.51 -1.51
CA LEU A 29 -5.84 -5.77 -1.27
C LEU A 29 -6.35 -6.91 -2.16
N GLU A 30 -7.63 -6.88 -2.56
CA GLU A 30 -8.15 -7.82 -3.54
C GLU A 30 -7.50 -7.60 -4.90
N ARG A 31 -7.26 -6.34 -5.26
CA ARG A 31 -6.52 -6.01 -6.48
C ARG A 31 -5.10 -6.57 -6.43
N PHE A 32 -4.45 -6.40 -5.30
CA PHE A 32 -3.11 -6.96 -5.08
C PHE A 32 -3.12 -8.49 -5.18
N SER A 33 -4.07 -9.12 -4.52
CA SER A 33 -4.22 -10.58 -4.54
C SER A 33 -4.44 -11.09 -5.97
N GLY A 34 -5.30 -10.42 -6.74
CA GLY A 34 -5.56 -10.79 -8.13
C GLY A 34 -4.30 -10.68 -8.99
N TRP A 35 -3.53 -9.60 -8.80
CA TRP A 35 -2.29 -9.43 -9.53
C TRP A 35 -1.29 -10.52 -9.18
N LEU A 36 -1.16 -10.85 -7.88
CA LEU A 36 -0.27 -11.93 -7.44
C LEU A 36 -0.68 -13.27 -8.05
N HIS A 37 -1.98 -13.54 -8.08
CA HIS A 37 -2.49 -14.78 -8.67
C HIS A 37 -2.06 -14.88 -10.15
N ASP A 38 -2.16 -13.78 -10.87
CA ASP A 38 -1.75 -13.73 -12.28
C ASP A 38 -0.25 -13.94 -12.46
N GLN A 39 0.54 -13.64 -11.42
CA GLN A 39 1.98 -13.87 -11.44
C GLN A 39 2.36 -15.28 -10.94
N GLY A 40 1.36 -16.09 -10.61
CA GLY A 40 1.62 -17.45 -10.09
C GLY A 40 2.01 -17.47 -8.62
N VAL A 41 1.71 -16.42 -7.87
CA VAL A 41 2.07 -16.29 -6.46
C VAL A 41 0.85 -16.59 -5.59
N SER A 42 1.00 -17.53 -4.66
CA SER A 42 -0.11 -17.94 -3.78
C SER A 42 0.13 -17.60 -2.30
N GLU A 43 1.36 -17.22 -1.93
CA GLU A 43 1.72 -16.94 -0.53
C GLU A 43 2.47 -15.62 -0.44
N LEU A 44 2.21 -14.87 0.63
CA LEU A 44 2.90 -13.60 0.85
C LEU A 44 4.41 -13.79 0.98
N ALA A 45 4.86 -14.94 1.49
CA ALA A 45 6.27 -15.22 1.64
C ALA A 45 7.02 -15.32 0.29
N GLN A 46 6.29 -15.48 -0.81
CA GLN A 46 6.87 -15.56 -2.15
C GLN A 46 7.10 -14.19 -2.79
N VAL A 47 6.58 -13.13 -2.18
CA VAL A 47 6.67 -11.78 -2.75
C VAL A 47 8.03 -11.18 -2.40
N ASP A 48 8.70 -10.60 -3.40
CA ASP A 48 9.97 -9.92 -3.21
C ASP A 48 9.82 -8.43 -3.57
N PRO A 49 10.83 -7.58 -3.24
CA PRO A 49 10.72 -6.15 -3.54
C PRO A 49 10.58 -5.83 -5.02
N ALA A 50 11.19 -6.63 -5.90
CA ALA A 50 11.07 -6.40 -7.34
C ALA A 50 9.64 -6.59 -7.83
N MET A 51 8.94 -7.60 -7.30
CA MET A 51 7.54 -7.83 -7.60
C MET A 51 6.69 -6.63 -7.18
N LEU A 52 6.95 -6.08 -6.00
CA LEU A 52 6.18 -4.94 -5.52
C LEU A 52 6.40 -3.72 -6.40
N GLY A 53 7.62 -3.51 -6.88
CA GLY A 53 7.88 -2.44 -7.85
C GLY A 53 7.09 -2.63 -9.14
N GLN A 54 7.02 -3.86 -9.63
CA GLN A 54 6.23 -4.19 -10.82
C GLN A 54 4.74 -3.95 -10.58
N PHE A 55 4.25 -4.30 -9.39
CA PHE A 55 2.86 -4.06 -9.03
C PHE A 55 2.53 -2.57 -9.06
N VAL A 56 3.39 -1.73 -8.49
CA VAL A 56 3.17 -0.27 -8.48
C VAL A 56 3.15 0.26 -9.91
N THR A 57 4.06 -0.20 -10.77
CA THR A 57 4.06 0.20 -12.18
C THR A 57 2.77 -0.22 -12.88
N TRP A 58 2.31 -1.44 -12.60
CA TRP A 58 1.07 -1.96 -13.17
C TRP A 58 -0.13 -1.10 -12.77
N LEU A 59 -0.18 -0.66 -11.49
CA LEU A 59 -1.26 0.21 -11.02
C LEU A 59 -1.31 1.52 -11.80
N SER A 60 -0.14 2.12 -12.05
CA SER A 60 -0.06 3.40 -12.74
C SER A 60 -0.30 3.26 -14.24
N SER A 61 0.32 2.27 -14.86
CA SER A 61 0.32 2.12 -16.33
C SER A 61 -0.90 1.37 -16.83
N ASP A 62 -1.13 0.15 -16.31
CA ASP A 62 -2.17 -0.72 -16.85
C ASP A 62 -3.54 -0.40 -16.28
N GLN A 63 -3.60 -0.07 -14.99
CA GLN A 63 -4.87 0.26 -14.33
C GLN A 63 -5.20 1.74 -14.40
N GLY A 64 -4.25 2.58 -14.79
CA GLY A 64 -4.48 4.01 -14.96
C GLY A 64 -4.84 4.75 -13.68
N LEU A 65 -4.40 4.26 -12.52
CA LEU A 65 -4.72 4.90 -11.25
C LEU A 65 -3.93 6.19 -11.08
N SER A 66 -4.54 7.17 -10.42
CA SER A 66 -3.86 8.41 -10.07
C SER A 66 -2.78 8.14 -9.03
N ALA A 67 -1.82 9.07 -8.89
CA ALA A 67 -0.77 8.94 -7.88
C ALA A 67 -1.35 8.83 -6.48
N THR A 68 -2.43 9.56 -6.18
CA THR A 68 -3.10 9.48 -4.89
C THR A 68 -3.66 8.09 -4.63
N SER A 69 -4.31 7.49 -5.63
CA SER A 69 -4.86 6.14 -5.50
C SER A 69 -3.76 5.10 -5.35
N VAL A 70 -2.67 5.24 -6.12
CA VAL A 70 -1.53 4.32 -6.02
C VAL A 70 -0.93 4.38 -4.61
N ARG A 71 -0.77 5.60 -4.05
CA ARG A 71 -0.25 5.75 -2.69
C ARG A 71 -1.13 5.06 -1.67
N ARG A 72 -2.46 5.16 -1.81
CA ARG A 72 -3.38 4.47 -0.90
C ARG A 72 -3.20 2.96 -0.99
N VAL A 73 -3.11 2.41 -2.22
CA VAL A 73 -2.90 0.98 -2.40
C VAL A 73 -1.57 0.54 -1.79
N VAL A 74 -0.51 1.32 -2.01
CA VAL A 74 0.81 1.02 -1.43
C VAL A 74 0.73 1.01 0.09
N SER A 75 0.01 1.95 0.70
CA SER A 75 -0.17 1.98 2.15
C SER A 75 -0.89 0.73 2.66
N SER A 76 -1.91 0.28 1.95
CA SER A 76 -2.65 -0.94 2.30
C SER A 76 -1.72 -2.16 2.24
N VAL A 77 -0.90 -2.26 1.19
CA VAL A 77 0.03 -3.37 1.01
C VAL A 77 1.10 -3.36 2.10
N ARG A 78 1.64 -2.18 2.42
CA ARG A 78 2.63 -2.07 3.51
C ARG A 78 2.06 -2.50 4.85
N GLY A 79 0.83 -2.10 5.14
CA GLY A 79 0.15 -2.52 6.37
C GLY A 79 -0.01 -4.03 6.43
N LEU A 80 -0.38 -4.64 5.30
CA LEU A 80 -0.53 -6.10 5.22
C LEU A 80 0.81 -6.79 5.52
N PHE A 81 1.91 -6.35 4.91
CA PHE A 81 3.21 -7.00 5.12
C PHE A 81 3.74 -6.75 6.53
N ARG A 82 3.49 -5.58 7.10
CA ARG A 82 3.88 -5.32 8.49
C ARG A 82 3.14 -6.29 9.43
N TYR A 83 1.86 -6.49 9.21
CA TYR A 83 1.08 -7.44 10.00
C TYR A 83 1.59 -8.87 9.78
N ALA A 84 1.87 -9.24 8.53
CA ALA A 84 2.39 -10.58 8.20
C ALA A 84 3.71 -10.85 8.92
N GLY A 85 4.58 -9.85 9.01
CA GLY A 85 5.83 -9.98 9.75
C GLY A 85 5.60 -10.18 11.23
N ALA A 86 4.65 -9.42 11.80
CA ALA A 86 4.33 -9.53 13.22
C ALA A 86 3.72 -10.90 13.56
N GLU A 87 2.97 -11.49 12.62
CA GLU A 87 2.36 -12.80 12.81
C GLU A 87 3.30 -13.96 12.48
N GLY A 88 4.50 -13.65 11.99
CA GLY A 88 5.46 -14.68 11.64
C GLY A 88 5.20 -15.37 10.31
N TRP A 89 4.34 -14.81 9.46
CA TRP A 89 4.04 -15.39 8.15
C TRP A 89 5.19 -15.20 7.17
N ILE A 90 5.98 -14.16 7.37
CA ILE A 90 7.15 -13.83 6.53
C ILE A 90 8.32 -13.51 7.44
N ALA A 91 9.54 -13.80 6.95
CA ALA A 91 10.76 -13.53 7.69
C ALA A 91 11.28 -12.11 7.41
N VAL A 92 11.10 -11.63 6.19
CA VAL A 92 11.57 -10.32 5.75
C VAL A 92 10.40 -9.58 5.10
N ASP A 93 10.24 -8.30 5.43
CA ASP A 93 9.18 -7.46 4.85
C ASP A 93 9.65 -6.92 3.49
N PRO A 94 9.09 -7.40 2.37
CA PRO A 94 9.53 -6.94 1.05
C PRO A 94 9.05 -5.52 0.74
N SER A 95 8.14 -4.97 1.54
CA SER A 95 7.61 -3.62 1.31
C SER A 95 8.34 -2.55 2.11
N GLU A 96 9.36 -2.93 2.88
CA GLU A 96 10.04 -2.01 3.78
C GLU A 96 10.60 -0.79 3.05
N ASP A 97 11.20 -1.02 1.88
CA ASP A 97 11.81 0.06 1.09
C ASP A 97 10.97 0.47 -0.10
N LEU A 98 9.71 0.04 -0.14
CA LEU A 98 8.84 0.35 -1.27
C LEU A 98 8.51 1.84 -1.31
N ALA A 99 8.88 2.50 -2.41
CA ALA A 99 8.63 3.92 -2.58
C ALA A 99 7.21 4.15 -3.09
N SER A 100 6.51 5.10 -2.45
CA SER A 100 5.23 5.58 -2.97
C SER A 100 5.50 6.62 -4.05
N PRO A 101 4.60 6.75 -5.06
CA PRO A 101 4.73 7.83 -6.02
C PRO A 101 4.74 9.18 -5.30
N THR A 102 5.65 10.04 -5.69
CA THR A 102 5.72 11.39 -5.14
C THR A 102 4.60 12.20 -5.76
N VAL A 103 3.70 12.72 -4.91
CA VAL A 103 2.76 13.72 -5.39
C VAL A 103 3.50 15.03 -5.41
N PRO A 104 3.54 15.77 -6.54
CA PRO A 104 4.20 17.07 -6.58
C PRO A 104 3.58 17.97 -5.51
N LEU A 105 4.42 18.46 -4.65
CA LEU A 105 3.95 19.28 -3.54
C LEU A 105 3.92 20.71 -3.96
N ARG A 106 3.73 20.75 -3.70
CA ARG A 106 3.94 21.57 -3.55
C ARG A 106 4.28 22.15 -2.54
N LEU A 107 5.20 21.86 -2.69
CA LEU A 107 5.56 21.83 -1.90
C LEU A 107 5.69 22.34 -1.27
N PRO A 108 5.87 22.81 -1.20
CA PRO A 108 6.01 22.94 -0.60
C PRO A 108 6.36 23.34 -0.03
N LYS A 109 6.52 23.63 -0.19
CA LYS A 109 6.83 23.71 0.26
C LYS A 109 6.84 23.99 0.81
N ALA A 110 6.80 24.83 0.67
CA ALA A 110 6.66 24.81 1.12
C ALA A 110 6.74 25.25 1.52
N LEU A 111 6.58 25.94 1.13
CA LEU A 111 6.45 26.18 1.63
C LEU A 111 6.61 26.58 1.96
N SER A 112 6.54 26.75 1.90
CA SER A 112 6.32 26.96 2.42
C SER A 112 6.49 27.62 2.64
N VAL A 113 6.72 27.92 2.50
CA VAL A 113 6.47 28.24 2.88
C VAL A 113 6.62 28.78 2.92
N GLU A 114 6.44 28.47 2.93
CA GLU A 114 6.18 28.81 3.25
C GLU A 114 6.14 28.75 3.29
N ASP A 115 6.50 29.24 3.14
CA ASP A 115 6.05 29.35 3.42
C ASP A 115 6.12 29.44 3.57
N THR A 116 6.34 29.60 3.48
CA THR A 116 5.95 29.67 3.83
C THR A 116 6.11 29.86 3.73
N VAL A 117 6.37 30.22 3.91
CA VAL A 117 6.05 30.13 3.98
C VAL A 117 6.15 29.98 3.62
N ALA A 118 6.16 30.11 3.87
CA ALA A 118 5.88 29.69 3.76
C ALA A 118 6.06 29.56 3.44
N MET A 119 6.17 29.49 3.54
CA MET A 119 5.89 29.27 3.65
C MET A 119 5.94 29.03 3.44
N VAL A 120 6.29 29.40 3.42
CA VAL A 120 5.92 29.20 3.49
C VAL A 120 6.00 29.10 3.10
N GLU A 121 6.02 28.74 3.22
CA GLU A 121 5.69 28.60 3.30
C GLU A 121 5.65 28.44 2.99
#